data_4454e66019c51e1169045d00c844101f
#
_entry.id   4454e66019c51e1169045d00c844101f
#
_cell.length_a   1.000
_cell.length_b   1.000
_cell.length_c   1.000
_cell.angle_alpha   90.00
_cell.angle_beta   90.00
_cell.angle_gamma   90.00
#
_symmetry.space_group_name_H-M   'P 1'
#
loop_
_entity.id
_entity.type
_entity.pdbx_description
1 polymer ?
#
loop_
_entity_poly.entity_id
_entity_poly.type
_entity_poly.pdbx_seq_one_letter_code
_entity_poly.pdbx_strand_id
1 'polypeptide(L)'
;MIEEIVEGKGPITAEALSSVVEAVRARPEISRSLVKSLKLKISSQETSDQLRALELTEQLVTALEFSFHEHIADNEFLNSLSRVLQRAECPKEVKTKILRIAADWAAKFALVSDLLPNFEAFHARLISEGYPVPQAFDAPISGDQQMLDSYLINEAEGQDPEEFKIEVKATLALFSDIAKIEVRDVAQTEALISIASNLERYSEQLQLWMAKLEQDDYMRDALSLNDEVVRALKQFRLMRTGNN
;
A
#
# COMPACT_ATOMS: atom_id res chain seq x y z
N MET A 1 -26.11 8.41 0.28
CA MET A 1 -24.93 9.18 0.75
C MET A 1 -23.68 8.91 -0.08
N ILE A 2 -23.08 7.70 -0.08
CA ILE A 2 -21.87 7.42 -0.91
C ILE A 2 -22.17 7.54 -2.40
N GLU A 3 -23.28 6.96 -2.87
CA GLU A 3 -23.74 7.09 -4.25
C GLU A 3 -23.99 8.55 -4.63
N GLU A 4 -24.60 9.34 -3.77
CA GLU A 4 -24.83 10.76 -4.02
C GLU A 4 -23.54 11.56 -4.20
N ILE A 5 -22.47 11.19 -3.48
CA ILE A 5 -21.17 11.87 -3.61
C ILE A 5 -20.46 11.43 -4.89
N VAL A 6 -20.53 10.16 -5.24
CA VAL A 6 -19.95 9.63 -6.49
C VAL A 6 -20.78 10.09 -7.71
N GLU A 7 -22.10 10.18 -7.59
CA GLU A 7 -23.02 10.59 -8.67
C GLU A 7 -23.26 12.11 -8.76
N GLY A 8 -22.90 12.85 -7.72
CA GLY A 8 -23.10 14.30 -7.65
C GLY A 8 -22.41 15.06 -8.80
N LYS A 9 -23.06 16.12 -9.29
CA LYS A 9 -22.55 16.96 -10.39
C LYS A 9 -21.80 18.23 -9.94
N GLY A 10 -21.70 18.48 -8.64
CA GLY A 10 -21.04 19.65 -8.09
C GLY A 10 -19.59 19.39 -7.65
N PRO A 11 -18.86 20.40 -7.17
CA PRO A 11 -17.53 20.20 -6.60
C PRO A 11 -17.59 19.28 -5.38
N ILE A 12 -16.50 18.55 -5.14
CA ILE A 12 -16.36 17.71 -3.95
C ILE A 12 -16.13 18.64 -2.77
N THR A 13 -17.10 18.71 -1.84
CA THR A 13 -16.94 19.53 -0.64
C THR A 13 -16.16 18.77 0.43
N ALA A 14 -15.45 19.49 1.29
CA ALA A 14 -14.71 18.90 2.41
C ALA A 14 -15.63 18.08 3.34
N GLU A 15 -16.87 18.55 3.57
CA GLU A 15 -17.87 17.85 4.37
C GLU A 15 -18.31 16.52 3.73
N ALA A 16 -18.52 16.53 2.42
CA ALA A 16 -18.86 15.31 1.67
C ALA A 16 -17.72 14.29 1.72
N LEU A 17 -16.48 14.74 1.53
CA LEU A 17 -15.29 13.88 1.64
C LEU A 17 -15.17 13.30 3.07
N SER A 18 -15.24 14.13 4.11
CA SER A 18 -15.20 13.68 5.50
C SER A 18 -16.27 12.64 5.81
N SER A 19 -17.50 12.85 5.32
CA SER A 19 -18.60 11.91 5.54
C SER A 19 -18.32 10.54 4.89
N VAL A 20 -17.68 10.49 3.72
CA VAL A 20 -17.27 9.22 3.08
C VAL A 20 -16.14 8.57 3.85
N VAL A 21 -15.13 9.33 4.25
CA VAL A 21 -13.99 8.83 5.03
C VAL A 21 -14.47 8.21 6.34
N GLU A 22 -15.31 8.90 7.10
CA GLU A 22 -15.90 8.38 8.33
C GLU A 22 -16.75 7.11 8.09
N ALA A 23 -17.53 7.07 7.01
CA ALA A 23 -18.35 5.90 6.69
C ALA A 23 -17.48 4.69 6.34
N VAL A 24 -16.37 4.89 5.63
CA VAL A 24 -15.42 3.82 5.27
C VAL A 24 -14.66 3.34 6.51
N ARG A 25 -14.20 4.26 7.38
CA ARG A 25 -13.53 3.89 8.64
C ARG A 25 -14.43 3.12 9.59
N ALA A 26 -15.70 3.51 9.67
CA ALA A 26 -16.68 2.80 10.49
C ALA A 26 -17.05 1.41 9.93
N ARG A 27 -16.94 1.20 8.62
CA ARG A 27 -17.31 -0.02 7.92
C ARG A 27 -16.40 -0.26 6.72
N PRO A 28 -15.23 -0.89 6.90
CA PRO A 28 -14.24 -1.12 5.84
C PRO A 28 -14.79 -1.87 4.61
N GLU A 29 -15.81 -2.71 4.79
CA GLU A 29 -16.47 -3.43 3.69
C GLU A 29 -17.09 -2.51 2.63
N ILE A 30 -17.34 -1.24 2.98
CA ILE A 30 -17.82 -0.22 2.04
C ILE A 30 -16.77 0.12 0.98
N SER A 31 -15.49 0.02 1.28
CA SER A 31 -14.37 0.33 0.37
C SER A 31 -14.54 -0.34 -0.99
N ARG A 32 -14.87 -1.63 -1.01
CA ARG A 32 -15.07 -2.38 -2.25
C ARG A 32 -16.21 -1.82 -3.12
N SER A 33 -17.33 -1.47 -2.50
CA SER A 33 -18.49 -0.90 -3.22
C SER A 33 -18.19 0.51 -3.72
N LEU A 34 -17.48 1.32 -2.93
CA LEU A 34 -17.04 2.65 -3.29
C LEU A 34 -16.10 2.60 -4.50
N VAL A 35 -15.07 1.75 -4.48
CA VAL A 35 -14.14 1.56 -5.59
C VAL A 35 -14.85 1.07 -6.85
N LYS A 36 -15.84 0.20 -6.72
CA LYS A 36 -16.68 -0.23 -7.85
C LYS A 36 -17.46 0.93 -8.46
N SER A 37 -18.03 1.80 -7.64
CA SER A 37 -18.76 3.00 -8.12
C SER A 37 -17.82 4.00 -8.79
N LEU A 38 -16.63 4.25 -8.21
CA LEU A 38 -15.59 5.08 -8.82
C LEU A 38 -15.17 4.53 -10.19
N LYS A 39 -14.91 3.23 -10.30
CA LYS A 39 -14.55 2.55 -11.54
C LYS A 39 -15.63 2.74 -12.63
N LEU A 40 -16.90 2.62 -12.27
CA LEU A 40 -18.01 2.84 -13.20
C LEU A 40 -18.03 4.29 -13.73
N LYS A 41 -17.85 5.27 -12.86
CA LYS A 41 -17.81 6.69 -13.24
C LYS A 41 -16.58 7.05 -14.08
N ILE A 42 -15.40 6.54 -13.73
CA ILE A 42 -14.17 6.70 -14.54
C ILE A 42 -14.36 6.10 -15.93
N SER A 43 -15.14 5.01 -16.03
CA SER A 43 -15.41 4.33 -17.30
C SER A 43 -16.56 4.96 -18.11
N SER A 44 -17.23 6.00 -17.61
CA SER A 44 -18.33 6.67 -18.31
C SER A 44 -17.86 7.33 -19.61
N GLN A 45 -18.81 7.85 -20.40
CA GLN A 45 -18.52 8.65 -21.59
C GLN A 45 -18.44 10.16 -21.28
N GLU A 46 -18.96 10.57 -20.14
CA GLU A 46 -19.00 11.96 -19.74
C GLU A 46 -17.67 12.38 -19.10
N THR A 47 -16.97 13.32 -19.74
CA THR A 47 -15.67 13.83 -19.28
C THR A 47 -15.73 14.40 -17.87
N SER A 48 -16.81 15.08 -17.51
CA SER A 48 -17.03 15.66 -16.19
C SER A 48 -17.13 14.59 -15.10
N ASP A 49 -17.83 13.47 -15.40
CA ASP A 49 -17.94 12.33 -14.48
C ASP A 49 -16.58 11.65 -14.28
N GLN A 50 -15.82 11.48 -15.37
CA GLN A 50 -14.48 10.88 -15.33
C GLN A 50 -13.52 11.71 -14.46
N LEU A 51 -13.42 13.01 -14.73
CA LEU A 51 -12.52 13.90 -14.02
C LEU A 51 -12.87 13.98 -12.51
N ARG A 52 -14.18 14.09 -12.21
CA ARG A 52 -14.65 14.11 -10.84
C ARG A 52 -14.34 12.82 -10.10
N ALA A 53 -14.57 11.67 -10.73
CA ALA A 53 -14.28 10.38 -10.11
C ALA A 53 -12.79 10.18 -9.89
N LEU A 54 -11.93 10.61 -10.82
CA LEU A 54 -10.48 10.60 -10.66
C LEU A 54 -10.03 11.52 -9.52
N GLU A 55 -10.59 12.73 -9.43
CA GLU A 55 -10.29 13.66 -8.34
C GLU A 55 -10.71 13.11 -6.97
N LEU A 56 -11.93 12.56 -6.89
CA LEU A 56 -12.42 11.92 -5.66
C LEU A 56 -11.53 10.74 -5.27
N THR A 57 -11.06 9.95 -6.24
CA THR A 57 -10.14 8.83 -5.97
C THR A 57 -8.83 9.33 -5.37
N GLU A 58 -8.21 10.40 -5.90
CA GLU A 58 -6.99 10.99 -5.33
C GLU A 58 -7.20 11.49 -3.90
N GLN A 59 -8.30 12.17 -3.64
CA GLN A 59 -8.62 12.68 -2.31
C GLN A 59 -8.84 11.53 -1.31
N LEU A 60 -9.51 10.46 -1.73
CA LEU A 60 -9.75 9.28 -0.90
C LEU A 60 -8.46 8.49 -0.65
N VAL A 61 -7.59 8.37 -1.65
CA VAL A 61 -6.25 7.76 -1.49
C VAL A 61 -5.39 8.56 -0.50
N THR A 62 -5.62 9.85 -0.35
CA THR A 62 -4.91 10.67 0.63
C THR A 62 -5.53 10.60 2.03
N ALA A 63 -6.84 10.35 2.12
CA ALA A 63 -7.59 10.42 3.37
C ALA A 63 -7.89 9.06 4.02
N LEU A 64 -7.74 7.96 3.27
CA LEU A 64 -8.02 6.59 3.72
C LEU A 64 -6.74 5.77 3.81
N GLU A 65 -6.85 4.66 4.52
CA GLU A 65 -5.74 3.78 4.90
C GLU A 65 -5.60 2.58 3.94
N PHE A 66 -4.71 1.66 4.29
CA PHE A 66 -4.27 0.51 3.50
C PHE A 66 -5.41 -0.31 2.88
N SER A 67 -6.46 -0.64 3.63
CA SER A 67 -7.59 -1.44 3.13
C SER A 67 -8.28 -0.84 1.90
N PHE A 68 -8.33 0.49 1.81
CA PHE A 68 -8.82 1.19 0.61
C PHE A 68 -7.79 1.13 -0.52
N HIS A 69 -6.50 1.29 -0.20
CA HIS A 69 -5.43 1.26 -1.19
C HIS A 69 -5.29 -0.11 -1.86
N GLU A 70 -5.48 -1.22 -1.14
CA GLU A 70 -5.54 -2.56 -1.74
C GLU A 70 -6.61 -2.66 -2.84
N HIS A 71 -7.79 -2.09 -2.60
CA HIS A 71 -8.86 -2.11 -3.60
C HIS A 71 -8.59 -1.21 -4.80
N ILE A 72 -7.87 -0.10 -4.63
CA ILE A 72 -7.43 0.77 -5.74
C ILE A 72 -6.24 0.14 -6.48
N ALA A 73 -5.34 -0.55 -5.78
CA ALA A 73 -4.22 -1.27 -6.36
C ALA A 73 -4.64 -2.55 -7.11
N ASP A 74 -5.92 -2.96 -6.99
CA ASP A 74 -6.42 -4.12 -7.72
C ASP A 74 -6.27 -3.94 -9.24
N ASN A 75 -5.81 -5.00 -9.90
CA ASN A 75 -5.63 -5.02 -11.34
C ASN A 75 -6.91 -4.67 -12.12
N GLU A 76 -8.09 -4.98 -11.60
CA GLU A 76 -9.35 -4.65 -12.24
C GLU A 76 -9.58 -3.14 -12.28
N PHE A 77 -9.24 -2.41 -11.20
CA PHE A 77 -9.32 -0.96 -11.15
C PHE A 77 -8.27 -0.31 -12.06
N LEU A 78 -6.99 -0.69 -11.94
CA LEU A 78 -5.90 -0.12 -12.75
C LEU A 78 -6.08 -0.41 -14.24
N ASN A 79 -6.57 -1.60 -14.60
CA ASN A 79 -6.92 -1.91 -15.98
C ASN A 79 -8.10 -1.07 -16.50
N SER A 80 -9.01 -0.62 -15.65
CA SER A 80 -10.07 0.31 -16.07
C SER A 80 -9.50 1.66 -16.51
N LEU A 81 -8.47 2.17 -15.81
CA LEU A 81 -7.74 3.38 -16.21
C LEU A 81 -7.03 3.19 -17.55
N SER A 82 -6.36 2.05 -17.76
CA SER A 82 -5.74 1.72 -19.06
C SER A 82 -6.75 1.70 -20.20
N ARG A 83 -7.92 1.08 -19.98
CA ARG A 83 -8.97 1.04 -21.01
C ARG A 83 -9.48 2.43 -21.38
N VAL A 84 -9.55 3.35 -20.43
CA VAL A 84 -9.91 4.75 -20.70
C VAL A 84 -8.84 5.43 -21.55
N LEU A 85 -7.55 5.24 -21.20
CA LEU A 85 -6.42 5.78 -21.98
C LEU A 85 -6.36 5.25 -23.41
N GLN A 86 -6.77 4.00 -23.64
CA GLN A 86 -6.75 3.33 -24.96
C GLN A 86 -7.92 3.74 -25.85
N ARG A 87 -8.91 4.49 -25.36
CA ARG A 87 -10.00 4.98 -26.20
C ARG A 87 -9.49 5.97 -27.23
N ALA A 88 -9.92 5.83 -28.47
CA ALA A 88 -9.54 6.74 -29.57
C ALA A 88 -9.87 8.20 -29.25
N GLU A 89 -11.00 8.45 -28.58
CA GLU A 89 -11.51 9.77 -28.22
C GLU A 89 -11.33 10.08 -26.72
N CYS A 90 -10.24 9.57 -26.09
CA CYS A 90 -9.96 9.91 -24.69
C CYS A 90 -9.67 11.42 -24.56
N PRO A 91 -10.47 12.17 -23.78
CA PRO A 91 -10.24 13.59 -23.58
C PRO A 91 -8.84 13.86 -23.02
N LYS A 92 -8.17 14.89 -23.55
CA LYS A 92 -6.79 15.22 -23.14
C LYS A 92 -6.66 15.44 -21.64
N GLU A 93 -7.64 16.08 -21.02
CA GLU A 93 -7.68 16.36 -19.59
C GLU A 93 -7.75 15.08 -18.76
N VAL A 94 -8.60 14.13 -19.15
CA VAL A 94 -8.72 12.80 -18.52
C VAL A 94 -7.41 12.03 -18.66
N LYS A 95 -6.84 12.02 -19.88
CA LYS A 95 -5.56 11.38 -20.15
C LYS A 95 -4.46 11.94 -19.26
N THR A 96 -4.31 13.26 -19.22
CA THR A 96 -3.31 13.94 -18.38
C THR A 96 -3.51 13.62 -16.92
N LYS A 97 -4.77 13.61 -16.44
CA LYS A 97 -5.10 13.31 -15.04
C LYS A 97 -4.71 11.88 -14.67
N ILE A 98 -5.04 10.87 -15.49
CA ILE A 98 -4.68 9.47 -15.25
C ILE A 98 -3.17 9.28 -15.24
N LEU A 99 -2.42 9.88 -16.17
CA LEU A 99 -0.97 9.76 -16.23
C LEU A 99 -0.29 10.39 -15.01
N ARG A 100 -0.82 11.52 -14.52
CA ARG A 100 -0.34 12.15 -13.28
C ARG A 100 -0.61 11.26 -12.07
N ILE A 101 -1.84 10.76 -11.93
CA ILE A 101 -2.22 9.83 -10.86
C ILE A 101 -1.30 8.60 -10.83
N ALA A 102 -0.99 8.02 -12.00
CA ALA A 102 -0.10 6.87 -12.07
C ALA A 102 1.32 7.18 -11.57
N ALA A 103 1.86 8.36 -11.91
CA ALA A 103 3.17 8.83 -11.43
C ALA A 103 3.15 9.09 -9.92
N ASP A 104 2.13 9.81 -9.45
CA ASP A 104 1.99 10.19 -8.04
C ASP A 104 1.82 8.95 -7.15
N TRP A 105 1.02 7.95 -7.58
CA TRP A 105 0.85 6.72 -6.81
C TRP A 105 2.10 5.84 -6.81
N ALA A 106 2.81 5.72 -7.94
CA ALA A 106 4.07 4.97 -7.98
C ALA A 106 5.11 5.57 -7.03
N ALA A 107 5.20 6.89 -6.95
CA ALA A 107 6.09 7.58 -6.01
C ALA A 107 5.60 7.45 -4.56
N LYS A 108 4.29 7.68 -4.32
CA LYS A 108 3.69 7.66 -3.00
C LYS A 108 3.80 6.30 -2.32
N PHE A 109 3.61 5.23 -3.07
CA PHE A 109 3.63 3.85 -2.56
C PHE A 109 4.95 3.13 -2.80
N ALA A 110 6.02 3.84 -3.21
CA ALA A 110 7.34 3.24 -3.49
C ALA A 110 7.92 2.50 -2.28
N LEU A 111 7.73 3.03 -1.06
CA LEU A 111 8.23 2.43 0.18
C LEU A 111 7.45 1.17 0.60
N VAL A 112 6.23 0.99 0.10
CA VAL A 112 5.36 -0.16 0.36
C VAL A 112 5.08 -0.96 -0.90
N SER A 113 5.98 -0.91 -1.89
CA SER A 113 5.85 -1.60 -3.18
C SER A 113 5.72 -3.12 -3.04
N ASP A 114 6.27 -3.71 -1.98
CA ASP A 114 6.13 -5.14 -1.69
C ASP A 114 4.69 -5.51 -1.32
N LEU A 115 3.94 -4.60 -0.69
CA LEU A 115 2.54 -4.77 -0.30
C LEU A 115 1.58 -4.35 -1.42
N LEU A 116 1.92 -3.32 -2.19
CA LEU A 116 1.11 -2.74 -3.26
C LEU A 116 1.86 -2.69 -4.61
N PRO A 117 2.38 -3.83 -5.12
CA PRO A 117 3.27 -3.86 -6.30
C PRO A 117 2.59 -3.38 -7.58
N ASN A 118 1.26 -3.40 -7.62
CA ASN A 118 0.51 -3.09 -8.83
C ASN A 118 0.57 -1.60 -9.21
N PHE A 119 0.83 -0.68 -8.29
CA PHE A 119 1.01 0.74 -8.62
C PHE A 119 2.28 0.96 -9.44
N GLU A 120 3.40 0.39 -9.00
CA GLU A 120 4.66 0.45 -9.73
C GLU A 120 4.55 -0.27 -11.08
N ALA A 121 3.96 -1.46 -11.10
CA ALA A 121 3.74 -2.23 -12.33
C ALA A 121 2.85 -1.48 -13.32
N PHE A 122 1.80 -0.78 -12.85
CA PHE A 122 0.93 0.04 -13.68
C PHE A 122 1.70 1.22 -14.30
N HIS A 123 2.48 1.94 -13.51
CA HIS A 123 3.32 3.05 -13.95
C HIS A 123 4.34 2.59 -15.00
N ALA A 124 5.09 1.52 -14.71
CA ALA A 124 6.09 0.95 -15.62
C ALA A 124 5.45 0.50 -16.96
N ARG A 125 4.26 -0.09 -16.89
CA ARG A 125 3.49 -0.50 -18.09
C ARG A 125 3.14 0.70 -18.96
N LEU A 126 2.64 1.80 -18.37
CA LEU A 126 2.30 3.00 -19.15
C LEU A 126 3.52 3.59 -19.84
N ILE A 127 4.67 3.60 -19.18
CA ILE A 127 5.93 4.03 -19.82
C ILE A 127 6.31 3.10 -20.97
N SER A 128 6.21 1.79 -20.80
CA SER A 128 6.53 0.81 -21.83
C SER A 128 5.58 0.88 -23.04
N GLU A 129 4.33 1.28 -22.83
CA GLU A 129 3.34 1.54 -23.87
C GLU A 129 3.54 2.90 -24.57
N GLY A 130 4.55 3.68 -24.18
CA GLY A 130 4.93 4.96 -24.80
C GLY A 130 4.08 6.15 -24.35
N TYR A 131 3.35 6.05 -23.23
CA TYR A 131 2.65 7.22 -22.69
C TYR A 131 3.66 8.20 -22.07
N PRO A 132 3.46 9.52 -22.26
CA PRO A 132 4.30 10.56 -21.64
C PRO A 132 3.90 10.72 -20.17
N VAL A 133 4.29 9.76 -19.33
CA VAL A 133 4.04 9.83 -17.89
C VAL A 133 4.94 10.91 -17.31
N PRO A 134 4.40 11.92 -16.60
CA PRO A 134 5.21 12.96 -15.97
C PRO A 134 6.10 12.34 -14.89
N GLN A 135 7.20 13.00 -14.57
CA GLN A 135 7.89 12.70 -13.31
C GLN A 135 6.95 13.07 -12.16
N ALA A 136 6.87 12.22 -11.15
CA ALA A 136 6.13 12.56 -9.95
C ALA A 136 6.67 13.89 -9.43
N PHE A 137 5.79 14.84 -9.16
CA PHE A 137 6.20 16.06 -8.45
C PHE A 137 6.73 15.60 -7.10
N ASP A 138 7.89 16.15 -6.71
CA ASP A 138 8.47 15.94 -5.38
C ASP A 138 7.42 16.27 -4.32
N ALA A 139 6.58 15.28 -3.99
CA ALA A 139 5.77 15.34 -2.81
C ALA A 139 6.74 15.38 -1.63
N PRO A 140 6.62 16.32 -0.71
CA PRO A 140 7.54 16.39 0.41
C PRO A 140 7.49 15.05 1.17
N ILE A 141 8.67 14.46 1.35
CA ILE A 141 8.94 13.18 2.01
C ILE A 141 8.26 13.05 3.41
N SER A 142 7.83 14.16 3.99
CA SER A 142 7.18 14.21 5.30
C SER A 142 5.77 13.60 5.39
N GLY A 143 5.09 13.35 4.26
CA GLY A 143 3.81 12.64 4.25
C GLY A 143 3.94 11.12 4.22
N ASP A 144 5.02 10.62 3.60
CA ASP A 144 5.19 9.19 3.34
C ASP A 144 5.58 8.42 4.59
N GLN A 145 6.39 9.02 5.47
CA GLN A 145 6.75 8.40 6.74
C GLN A 145 5.54 8.30 7.68
N GLN A 146 4.71 9.36 7.76
CA GLN A 146 3.47 9.32 8.55
C GLN A 146 2.45 8.33 7.99
N MET A 147 2.44 8.13 6.68
CA MET A 147 1.56 7.16 6.04
C MET A 147 2.05 5.73 6.29
N LEU A 148 3.35 5.48 6.13
CA LEU A 148 3.97 4.20 6.48
C LEU A 148 3.74 3.90 7.96
N ASP A 149 3.99 4.88 8.84
CA ASP A 149 3.72 4.77 10.27
C ASP A 149 2.23 4.47 10.55
N SER A 150 1.30 5.09 9.81
CA SER A 150 -0.14 4.84 9.98
C SER A 150 -0.56 3.44 9.50
N TYR A 151 0.07 2.90 8.47
CA TYR A 151 -0.17 1.52 8.02
C TYR A 151 0.29 0.50 9.03
N LEU A 152 1.53 0.66 9.49
CA LEU A 152 2.13 -0.20 10.49
C LEU A 152 1.41 -0.10 11.84
N ILE A 153 0.89 1.09 12.17
CA ILE A 153 0.11 1.34 13.39
C ILE A 153 -1.27 0.67 13.31
N ASN A 154 -2.00 0.80 12.20
CA ASN A 154 -3.32 0.19 12.04
C ASN A 154 -3.23 -1.35 12.04
N GLU A 155 -2.20 -1.91 11.43
CA GLU A 155 -1.92 -3.35 11.48
C GLU A 155 -1.58 -3.78 12.93
N ALA A 156 -0.85 -2.93 13.69
CA ALA A 156 -0.49 -3.19 15.06
C ALA A 156 -1.61 -2.91 16.08
N GLU A 157 -2.51 -1.94 15.84
CA GLU A 157 -3.62 -1.60 16.74
C GLU A 157 -4.78 -2.62 16.69
N GLY A 158 -4.89 -3.37 15.60
CA GLY A 158 -5.88 -4.45 15.46
C GLY A 158 -5.40 -5.82 15.97
N GLN A 159 -4.11 -5.98 16.24
CA GLN A 159 -3.51 -7.25 16.59
C GLN A 159 -3.21 -7.31 18.10
N ASP A 160 -3.61 -8.41 18.74
CA ASP A 160 -3.25 -8.67 20.16
C ASP A 160 -1.72 -8.74 20.26
N PRO A 161 -1.09 -7.97 21.16
CA PRO A 161 0.36 -7.98 21.39
C PRO A 161 0.94 -9.37 21.60
N GLU A 162 0.24 -10.26 22.29
CA GLU A 162 0.68 -11.63 22.51
C GLU A 162 0.57 -12.48 21.25
N GLU A 163 -0.46 -12.27 20.43
CA GLU A 163 -0.63 -12.96 19.15
C GLU A 163 0.47 -12.55 18.15
N PHE A 164 0.74 -11.26 18.04
CA PHE A 164 1.85 -10.74 17.23
C PHE A 164 3.22 -11.30 17.66
N LYS A 165 3.49 -11.35 18.96
CA LYS A 165 4.70 -11.93 19.51
C LYS A 165 4.86 -13.41 19.14
N ILE A 166 3.76 -14.17 19.13
CA ILE A 166 3.75 -15.58 18.72
C ILE A 166 4.07 -15.69 17.23
N GLU A 167 3.49 -14.85 16.39
CA GLU A 167 3.71 -14.82 14.94
C GLU A 167 5.17 -14.51 14.60
N VAL A 168 5.74 -13.48 15.20
CA VAL A 168 7.16 -13.11 15.00
C VAL A 168 8.09 -14.24 15.43
N LYS A 169 7.84 -14.88 16.58
CA LYS A 169 8.63 -16.03 17.05
C LYS A 169 8.52 -17.24 16.12
N ALA A 170 7.34 -17.53 15.61
CA ALA A 170 7.13 -18.60 14.64
C ALA A 170 7.91 -18.34 13.34
N THR A 171 7.89 -17.10 12.85
CA THR A 171 8.63 -16.68 11.66
C THR A 171 10.15 -16.76 11.87
N LEU A 172 10.65 -16.37 13.05
CA LEU A 172 12.06 -16.51 13.42
C LEU A 172 12.48 -17.99 13.48
N ALA A 173 11.63 -18.86 14.00
CA ALA A 173 11.90 -20.30 14.02
C ALA A 173 12.01 -20.88 12.61
N LEU A 174 11.06 -20.55 11.72
CA LEU A 174 11.10 -20.94 10.31
C LEU A 174 12.36 -20.42 9.60
N PHE A 175 12.72 -19.16 9.83
CA PHE A 175 13.97 -18.59 9.32
C PHE A 175 15.17 -19.44 9.78
N SER A 176 15.26 -19.71 11.07
CA SER A 176 16.38 -20.49 11.65
C SER A 176 16.48 -21.89 11.04
N ASP A 177 15.37 -22.54 10.80
CA ASP A 177 15.36 -23.90 10.25
C ASP A 177 15.80 -23.92 8.78
N ILE A 178 15.32 -23.00 7.95
CA ILE A 178 15.75 -22.90 6.56
C ILE A 178 17.20 -22.40 6.45
N ALA A 179 17.61 -21.50 7.34
CA ALA A 179 18.96 -20.94 7.36
C ALA A 179 20.05 -22.00 7.66
N LYS A 180 19.70 -23.08 8.35
CA LYS A 180 20.62 -24.23 8.65
C LYS A 180 20.88 -25.14 7.45
N ILE A 181 20.09 -25.06 6.39
CA ILE A 181 20.23 -25.90 5.20
C ILE A 181 21.45 -25.42 4.40
N GLU A 182 22.45 -26.29 4.23
CA GLU A 182 23.70 -25.93 3.53
C GLU A 182 23.50 -25.77 2.02
N VAL A 183 22.67 -26.63 1.42
CA VAL A 183 22.34 -26.61 -0.02
C VAL A 183 20.85 -26.39 -0.16
N ARG A 184 20.45 -25.20 -0.65
CA ARG A 184 19.04 -24.82 -0.82
C ARG A 184 18.63 -24.99 -2.28
N ASP A 185 17.43 -25.52 -2.48
CA ASP A 185 16.76 -25.46 -3.77
C ASP A 185 16.14 -24.05 -4.01
N VAL A 186 15.57 -23.85 -5.21
CA VAL A 186 14.97 -22.57 -5.59
C VAL A 186 13.82 -22.20 -4.66
N ALA A 187 12.95 -23.16 -4.33
CA ALA A 187 11.79 -22.93 -3.48
C ALA A 187 12.19 -22.53 -2.05
N GLN A 188 13.23 -23.17 -1.49
CA GLN A 188 13.78 -22.83 -0.17
C GLN A 188 14.45 -21.44 -0.17
N THR A 189 15.07 -21.06 -1.28
CA THR A 189 15.66 -19.72 -1.43
C THR A 189 14.57 -18.64 -1.52
N GLU A 190 13.51 -18.88 -2.28
CA GLU A 190 12.35 -17.99 -2.36
C GLU A 190 11.64 -17.87 -1.02
N ALA A 191 11.45 -18.98 -0.31
CA ALA A 191 10.88 -18.99 1.03
C ALA A 191 11.74 -18.17 2.02
N LEU A 192 13.07 -18.29 1.96
CA LEU A 192 13.97 -17.52 2.81
C LEU A 192 13.89 -16.00 2.53
N ILE A 193 13.76 -15.61 1.26
CA ILE A 193 13.56 -14.21 0.87
C ILE A 193 12.22 -13.69 1.42
N SER A 194 11.15 -14.46 1.25
CA SER A 194 9.81 -14.07 1.75
C SER A 194 9.80 -13.94 3.28
N ILE A 195 10.43 -14.85 4.00
CA ILE A 195 10.56 -14.79 5.45
C ILE A 195 11.38 -13.57 5.87
N ALA A 196 12.47 -13.25 5.17
CA ALA A 196 13.28 -12.08 5.46
C ALA A 196 12.49 -10.78 5.28
N SER A 197 11.67 -10.66 4.23
CA SER A 197 10.78 -9.51 4.03
C SER A 197 9.75 -9.37 5.16
N ASN A 198 9.16 -10.48 5.62
CA ASN A 198 8.27 -10.45 6.78
C ASN A 198 9.00 -10.00 8.06
N LEU A 199 10.24 -10.46 8.27
CA LEU A 199 11.05 -10.04 9.42
C LEU A 199 11.43 -8.54 9.36
N GLU A 200 11.66 -7.98 8.18
CA GLU A 200 11.88 -6.54 8.01
C GLU A 200 10.62 -5.76 8.44
N ARG A 201 9.45 -6.17 7.98
CA ARG A 201 8.17 -5.58 8.39
C ARG A 201 7.94 -5.66 9.90
N TYR A 202 8.19 -6.82 10.52
CA TYR A 202 8.05 -6.97 11.97
C TYR A 202 9.03 -6.10 12.76
N SER A 203 10.25 -5.89 12.25
CA SER A 203 11.20 -4.97 12.90
C SER A 203 10.66 -3.54 12.93
N GLU A 204 10.05 -3.08 11.85
CA GLU A 204 9.43 -1.76 11.77
C GLU A 204 8.23 -1.63 12.71
N GLN A 205 7.35 -2.64 12.74
CA GLN A 205 6.20 -2.68 13.66
C GLN A 205 6.65 -2.68 15.13
N LEU A 206 7.67 -3.46 15.48
CA LEU A 206 8.24 -3.48 16.84
C LEU A 206 8.82 -2.13 17.25
N GLN A 207 9.50 -1.42 16.35
CA GLN A 207 10.02 -0.08 16.61
C GLN A 207 8.90 0.94 16.89
N LEU A 208 7.80 0.87 16.11
CA LEU A 208 6.63 1.72 16.32
C LEU A 208 5.92 1.40 17.65
N TRP A 209 5.80 0.13 18.00
CA TRP A 209 5.26 -0.26 19.28
C TRP A 209 6.10 0.27 20.43
N MET A 210 7.42 0.11 20.36
CA MET A 210 8.34 0.62 21.38
C MET A 210 8.24 2.13 21.57
N ALA A 211 7.96 2.87 20.48
CA ALA A 211 7.77 4.33 20.57
C ALA A 211 6.47 4.74 21.27
N LYS A 212 5.48 3.84 21.36
CA LYS A 212 4.15 4.11 21.95
C LYS A 212 3.93 3.48 23.34
N LEU A 213 4.72 2.45 23.69
CA LEU A 213 4.54 1.73 24.93
C LEU A 213 5.05 2.55 26.13
N GLU A 214 4.15 2.84 27.07
CA GLU A 214 4.46 3.47 28.35
C GLU A 214 4.78 2.45 29.46
N GLN A 215 4.60 1.14 29.19
CA GLN A 215 4.77 0.08 30.21
C GLN A 215 6.10 -0.68 30.04
N ASP A 216 6.90 -0.73 31.10
CA ASP A 216 8.25 -1.30 31.12
C ASP A 216 8.34 -2.78 30.73
N ASP A 217 7.35 -3.61 31.06
CA ASP A 217 7.42 -5.05 30.81
C ASP A 217 7.22 -5.39 29.32
N TYR A 218 6.25 -4.78 28.65
CA TYR A 218 6.04 -4.96 27.22
C TYR A 218 7.18 -4.35 26.38
N MET A 219 7.76 -3.24 26.83
CA MET A 219 8.91 -2.61 26.20
C MET A 219 10.11 -3.54 26.18
N ARG A 220 10.38 -4.25 27.29
CA ARG A 220 11.53 -5.18 27.40
C ARG A 220 11.36 -6.36 26.46
N ASP A 221 10.16 -6.92 26.38
CA ASP A 221 9.84 -8.03 25.48
C ASP A 221 9.95 -7.61 24.01
N ALA A 222 9.45 -6.44 23.64
CA ALA A 222 9.52 -5.90 22.28
C ALA A 222 10.98 -5.62 21.86
N LEU A 223 11.81 -5.06 22.77
CA LEU A 223 13.24 -4.86 22.54
C LEU A 223 13.97 -6.18 22.30
N SER A 224 13.73 -7.19 23.16
CA SER A 224 14.35 -8.51 23.00
C SER A 224 13.99 -9.16 21.66
N LEU A 225 12.71 -9.06 21.28
CA LEU A 225 12.22 -9.64 20.05
C LEU A 225 12.77 -8.91 18.81
N ASN A 226 12.84 -7.58 18.85
CA ASN A 226 13.47 -6.79 17.80
C ASN A 226 14.95 -7.13 17.62
N ASP A 227 15.69 -7.35 18.71
CA ASP A 227 17.10 -7.77 18.64
C ASP A 227 17.26 -9.15 17.98
N GLU A 228 16.31 -10.06 18.18
CA GLU A 228 16.29 -11.36 17.51
C GLU A 228 16.03 -11.22 16.02
N VAL A 229 15.07 -10.39 15.63
CA VAL A 229 14.74 -10.07 14.24
C VAL A 229 15.94 -9.44 13.52
N VAL A 230 16.57 -8.43 14.13
CA VAL A 230 17.74 -7.74 13.57
C VAL A 230 18.91 -8.73 13.38
N ARG A 231 19.12 -9.66 14.31
CA ARG A 231 20.15 -10.71 14.18
C ARG A 231 19.85 -11.66 13.00
N ALA A 232 18.60 -12.07 12.84
CA ALA A 232 18.18 -12.91 11.72
C ALA A 232 18.37 -12.22 10.36
N LEU A 233 17.98 -10.94 10.27
CA LEU A 233 18.19 -10.13 9.05
C LEU A 233 19.67 -9.92 8.72
N LYS A 234 20.51 -9.72 9.74
CA LYS A 234 21.96 -9.63 9.55
C LYS A 234 22.53 -10.95 9.01
N GLN A 235 22.09 -12.09 9.55
CA GLN A 235 22.47 -13.41 9.07
C GLN A 235 22.03 -13.62 7.61
N PHE A 236 20.79 -13.24 7.26
CA PHE A 236 20.29 -13.31 5.89
C PHE A 236 21.15 -12.50 4.91
N ARG A 237 21.52 -11.26 5.27
CA ARG A 237 22.40 -10.41 4.45
C ARG A 237 23.78 -11.05 4.23
N LEU A 238 24.37 -11.66 5.25
CA LEU A 238 25.64 -12.36 5.14
C LEU A 238 25.55 -13.60 4.22
N MET A 239 24.46 -14.35 4.29
CA MET A 239 24.24 -15.50 3.40
C MET A 239 24.10 -15.06 1.93
N ARG A 240 23.49 -13.91 1.68
CA ARG A 240 23.30 -13.35 0.34
C ARG A 240 24.60 -12.80 -0.25
N THR A 241 25.47 -12.24 0.57
CA THR A 241 26.77 -11.67 0.14
C THR A 241 27.87 -12.72 0.04
N GLY A 242 27.75 -13.85 0.74
CA GLY A 242 28.72 -14.95 0.75
C GLY A 242 28.58 -15.96 -0.39
N ASN A 243 27.55 -15.83 -1.22
CA ASN A 243 27.27 -16.70 -2.39
C ASN A 243 27.72 -16.08 -3.74
N ASN A 244 28.66 -15.12 -3.73
CA ASN A 244 29.30 -14.60 -4.95
C ASN A 244 30.70 -15.18 -5.10
#